data_d63bb55578a18d331c2c1655e7624c96
#
_entry.id   d63bb55578a18d331c2c1655e7624c96
#
_cell.length_a   1.000
_cell.length_b   1.000
_cell.length_c   1.000
_cell.angle_alpha   90.00
_cell.angle_beta   90.00
_cell.angle_gamma   90.00
#
_symmetry.space_group_name_H-M   'P 1'
#
loop_
_entity.id
_entity.type
_entity.pdbx_description
1 polymer ?
#
loop_
_entity_poly.entity_id
_entity_poly.type
_entity_poly.pdbx_seq_one_letter_code
_entity_poly.pdbx_strand_id
1 'polypeptide(L)'
;MTSPTTLPTRTIGDRAVSAIGLGGMPMSIEGRPDRERSIATIHASLDAGVTFIDTADAYHLHADEVGHNETLIAEALASWGGDRDSVLVATKSGHLRPGDGSWTQDGRPEHIKAAAKASAQRLGVEAIGLHQFHRPDPSVPYAESVGALVELLDEGVIQMAGISNATPDQIREAQDVLGGRLVSVQNQYSPSFRSSEPELQLCDELGIAFLPWSPLGGTGGGARDVGTRFSVFAEIGRDNGVSPQQVVLAWELSLGEHVIPIPGARRATSIQDSALAADLDLSADELRRCSDSLGIELED
;
A
#
# COMPACT_ATOMS: atom_id res chain seq x y z
N MET A 1 -10.84 28.93 6.13
CA MET A 1 -9.83 27.85 6.07
C MET A 1 -10.36 26.75 6.97
N THR A 2 -10.82 25.65 6.41
CA THR A 2 -11.20 24.46 7.17
C THR A 2 -9.92 23.85 7.71
N SER A 3 -9.88 23.54 9.02
CA SER A 3 -8.76 22.78 9.59
C SER A 3 -8.57 21.50 8.79
N PRO A 4 -7.34 21.05 8.51
CA PRO A 4 -7.12 19.79 7.83
C PRO A 4 -7.78 18.67 8.65
N THR A 5 -8.47 17.78 7.96
CA THR A 5 -9.07 16.59 8.56
C THR A 5 -7.91 15.71 9.05
N THR A 6 -7.86 15.41 10.34
CA THR A 6 -6.83 14.52 10.90
C THR A 6 -7.44 13.12 10.98
N LEU A 7 -6.98 12.20 10.17
CA LEU A 7 -7.37 10.79 10.25
C LEU A 7 -6.69 10.10 11.45
N PRO A 8 -7.28 9.03 11.99
CA PRO A 8 -6.59 8.11 12.89
C PRO A 8 -5.25 7.66 12.29
N THR A 9 -4.25 7.48 13.14
CA THR A 9 -2.90 7.13 12.70
C THR A 9 -2.51 5.72 13.12
N ARG A 10 -1.64 5.10 12.34
CA ARG A 10 -0.95 3.83 12.59
C ARG A 10 0.54 4.01 12.39
N THR A 11 1.33 2.98 12.70
CA THR A 11 2.79 3.11 12.69
C THR A 11 3.41 2.19 11.64
N ILE A 12 4.36 2.72 10.86
CA ILE A 12 5.28 1.96 10.01
C ILE A 12 6.70 2.28 10.50
N GLY A 13 7.37 1.31 11.09
CA GLY A 13 8.67 1.54 11.75
C GLY A 13 8.53 2.58 12.86
N ASP A 14 9.18 3.73 12.72
CA ASP A 14 9.13 4.87 13.65
C ASP A 14 8.22 6.02 13.17
N ARG A 15 7.53 5.86 12.03
CA ARG A 15 6.69 6.90 11.41
C ARG A 15 5.22 6.66 11.68
N ALA A 16 4.55 7.65 12.24
CA ALA A 16 3.09 7.69 12.27
C ALA A 16 2.56 8.11 10.89
N VAL A 17 1.59 7.34 10.38
CA VAL A 17 0.92 7.60 9.09
C VAL A 17 -0.59 7.47 9.26
N SER A 18 -1.39 7.99 8.32
CA SER A 18 -2.83 7.78 8.30
C SER A 18 -3.17 6.29 8.23
N ALA A 19 -4.22 5.86 8.93
CA ALA A 19 -4.66 4.46 8.97
C ALA A 19 -5.05 3.90 7.58
N ILE A 20 -5.38 4.78 6.63
CA ILE A 20 -5.61 4.46 5.22
C ILE A 20 -4.53 5.14 4.38
N GLY A 21 -3.88 4.38 3.48
CA GLY A 21 -2.93 4.91 2.50
C GLY A 21 -3.56 5.10 1.12
N LEU A 22 -2.84 5.74 0.19
CA LEU A 22 -3.18 5.83 -1.22
C LEU A 22 -2.31 4.88 -2.04
N GLY A 23 -2.90 3.90 -2.72
CA GLY A 23 -2.24 3.09 -3.74
C GLY A 23 -2.13 3.84 -5.07
N GLY A 24 -0.91 4.18 -5.50
CA GLY A 24 -0.65 4.99 -6.70
C GLY A 24 -0.82 4.24 -8.02
N MET A 25 -0.70 2.91 -8.04
CA MET A 25 -0.64 2.08 -9.24
C MET A 25 -1.72 2.40 -10.29
N PRO A 26 -3.03 2.57 -9.95
CA PRO A 26 -4.07 2.79 -10.96
C PRO A 26 -3.93 4.10 -11.75
N MET A 27 -3.10 5.03 -11.29
CA MET A 27 -2.83 6.29 -11.97
C MET A 27 -1.73 6.19 -13.04
N SER A 28 -1.10 5.01 -13.20
CA SER A 28 0.04 4.85 -14.11
C SER A 28 -0.01 3.61 -14.99
N ILE A 29 -0.96 2.71 -14.77
CA ILE A 29 -1.15 1.49 -15.57
C ILE A 29 -2.39 1.61 -16.49
N GLU A 30 -2.80 0.50 -17.08
CA GLU A 30 -3.93 0.44 -18.02
C GLU A 30 -5.18 1.16 -17.52
N GLY A 31 -5.72 2.02 -18.40
CA GLY A 31 -6.87 2.86 -18.07
C GLY A 31 -6.54 3.99 -17.09
N ARG A 32 -5.26 4.36 -16.98
CA ARG A 32 -4.83 5.52 -16.19
C ARG A 32 -5.57 6.79 -16.62
N PRO A 33 -5.95 7.66 -15.68
CA PRO A 33 -6.45 8.98 -16.00
C PRO A 33 -5.34 9.86 -16.61
N ASP A 34 -5.72 11.03 -17.13
CA ASP A 34 -4.75 12.05 -17.51
C ASP A 34 -3.97 12.56 -16.28
N ARG A 35 -2.87 13.28 -16.56
CA ARG A 35 -1.96 13.80 -15.54
C ARG A 35 -2.67 14.76 -14.57
N GLU A 36 -3.49 15.68 -15.07
CA GLU A 36 -4.17 16.69 -14.24
C GLU A 36 -5.13 16.03 -13.25
N ARG A 37 -5.91 15.06 -13.72
CA ARG A 37 -6.83 14.29 -12.89
C ARG A 37 -6.08 13.44 -11.86
N SER A 38 -4.94 12.88 -12.21
CA SER A 38 -4.10 12.11 -11.29
C SER A 38 -3.56 13.00 -10.17
N ILE A 39 -3.01 14.17 -10.51
CA ILE A 39 -2.54 15.16 -9.52
C ILE A 39 -3.71 15.60 -8.61
N ALA A 40 -4.86 15.93 -9.18
CA ALA A 40 -6.04 16.29 -8.41
C ALA A 40 -6.52 15.16 -7.47
N THR A 41 -6.36 13.90 -7.87
CA THR A 41 -6.68 12.74 -7.02
C THR A 41 -5.70 12.63 -5.86
N ILE A 42 -4.41 12.83 -6.08
CA ILE A 42 -3.39 12.82 -5.02
C ILE A 42 -3.62 14.00 -4.06
N HIS A 43 -3.84 15.22 -4.57
CA HIS A 43 -4.17 16.38 -3.71
C HIS A 43 -5.41 16.12 -2.86
N ALA A 44 -6.47 15.56 -3.45
CA ALA A 44 -7.70 15.23 -2.71
C ALA A 44 -7.47 14.19 -1.61
N SER A 45 -6.54 13.24 -1.79
CA SER A 45 -6.16 12.30 -0.74
C SER A 45 -5.43 12.99 0.43
N LEU A 46 -4.47 13.85 0.09
CA LEU A 46 -3.71 14.63 1.08
C LEU A 46 -4.61 15.61 1.86
N ASP A 47 -5.51 16.29 1.16
CA ASP A 47 -6.49 17.20 1.77
C ASP A 47 -7.51 16.46 2.65
N ALA A 48 -7.76 15.17 2.37
CA ALA A 48 -8.56 14.28 3.23
C ALA A 48 -7.78 13.71 4.43
N GLY A 49 -6.50 14.08 4.61
CA GLY A 49 -5.67 13.66 5.73
C GLY A 49 -4.86 12.38 5.50
N VAL A 50 -4.82 11.85 4.27
CA VAL A 50 -3.95 10.70 3.94
C VAL A 50 -2.49 11.15 3.93
N THR A 51 -1.67 10.52 4.75
CA THR A 51 -0.22 10.81 4.89
C THR A 51 0.68 9.64 4.47
N PHE A 52 0.11 8.60 3.88
CA PHE A 52 0.84 7.45 3.34
C PHE A 52 0.50 7.23 1.88
N ILE A 53 1.49 7.26 1.00
CA ILE A 53 1.34 7.01 -0.44
C ILE A 53 2.25 5.86 -0.85
N ASP A 54 1.67 4.87 -1.52
CA ASP A 54 2.37 3.70 -2.05
C ASP A 54 2.55 3.79 -3.56
N THR A 55 3.77 3.62 -4.04
CA THR A 55 4.15 3.59 -5.45
C THR A 55 5.14 2.48 -5.76
N ALA A 56 5.65 2.42 -6.99
CA ALA A 56 6.76 1.57 -7.43
C ALA A 56 7.37 2.11 -8.73
N ASP A 57 8.62 1.77 -8.99
CA ASP A 57 9.31 2.07 -10.26
C ASP A 57 8.62 1.42 -11.46
N ALA A 58 8.04 0.22 -11.27
CA ALA A 58 7.36 -0.56 -12.29
C ALA A 58 5.94 -0.10 -12.63
N TYR A 59 5.41 0.95 -11.97
CA TYR A 59 4.05 1.42 -12.28
C TYR A 59 4.06 2.38 -13.47
N HIS A 60 3.99 1.81 -14.68
CA HIS A 60 3.98 2.50 -15.97
C HIS A 60 3.32 1.63 -17.06
N LEU A 61 3.05 2.17 -18.23
CA LEU A 61 2.48 1.46 -19.37
C LEU A 61 3.54 0.98 -20.35
N HIS A 62 4.46 1.86 -20.75
CA HIS A 62 5.43 1.63 -21.78
C HIS A 62 6.83 1.48 -21.21
N ALA A 63 7.71 0.73 -21.87
CA ALA A 63 9.05 0.42 -21.38
C ALA A 63 9.93 1.66 -21.13
N ASP A 64 9.68 2.75 -21.80
CA ASP A 64 10.37 4.04 -21.67
C ASP A 64 9.81 4.94 -20.57
N GLU A 65 8.78 4.48 -19.84
CA GLU A 65 8.11 5.24 -18.77
C GLU A 65 8.45 4.73 -17.36
N VAL A 66 9.54 4.01 -17.17
CA VAL A 66 9.95 3.50 -15.83
C VAL A 66 9.96 4.63 -14.81
N GLY A 67 9.23 4.43 -13.69
CA GLY A 67 9.07 5.45 -12.64
C GLY A 67 8.04 6.53 -12.94
N HIS A 68 7.16 6.35 -13.93
CA HIS A 68 6.07 7.30 -14.25
C HIS A 68 5.25 7.65 -12.99
N ASN A 69 4.90 6.67 -12.18
CA ASN A 69 4.08 6.90 -10.97
C ASN A 69 4.85 7.67 -9.90
N GLU A 70 6.14 7.38 -9.70
CA GLU A 70 7.01 8.11 -8.77
C GLU A 70 7.13 9.59 -9.16
N THR A 71 7.37 9.86 -10.45
CA THR A 71 7.44 11.22 -11.00
C THR A 71 6.13 11.97 -10.81
N LEU A 72 5.00 11.31 -11.08
CA LEU A 72 3.66 11.87 -10.90
C LEU A 72 3.39 12.27 -9.43
N ILE A 73 3.78 11.40 -8.49
CA ILE A 73 3.63 11.67 -7.05
C ILE A 73 4.54 12.81 -6.61
N ALA A 74 5.80 12.84 -7.07
CA ALA A 74 6.72 13.92 -6.79
C ALA A 74 6.19 15.29 -7.26
N GLU A 75 5.62 15.34 -8.47
CA GLU A 75 4.98 16.54 -9.02
C GLU A 75 3.75 16.97 -8.21
N ALA A 76 2.90 16.01 -7.82
CA ALA A 76 1.74 16.29 -7.00
C ALA A 76 2.14 16.86 -5.64
N LEU A 77 3.13 16.25 -4.96
CA LEU A 77 3.66 16.75 -3.69
C LEU A 77 4.33 18.12 -3.84
N ALA A 78 5.03 18.38 -4.94
CA ALA A 78 5.66 19.69 -5.20
C ALA A 78 4.65 20.81 -5.41
N SER A 79 3.48 20.50 -5.95
CA SER A 79 2.40 21.48 -6.21
C SER A 79 1.34 21.54 -5.11
N TRP A 80 1.39 20.65 -4.12
CA TRP A 80 0.48 20.66 -2.98
C TRP A 80 0.86 21.77 -1.99
N GLY A 81 -0.13 22.44 -1.43
CA GLY A 81 0.09 23.57 -0.50
C GLY A 81 0.32 23.16 0.96
N GLY A 82 0.30 21.86 1.28
CA GLY A 82 0.48 21.35 2.65
C GLY A 82 1.92 20.99 2.99
N ASP A 83 2.11 20.38 4.15
CA ASP A 83 3.41 19.92 4.66
C ASP A 83 3.81 18.59 4.02
N ARG A 84 4.72 18.62 3.06
CA ARG A 84 5.23 17.43 2.35
C ARG A 84 6.01 16.48 3.26
N ASP A 85 6.65 16.99 4.30
CA ASP A 85 7.47 16.19 5.21
C ASP A 85 6.61 15.32 6.13
N SER A 86 5.31 15.66 6.26
CA SER A 86 4.32 14.82 6.94
C SER A 86 3.91 13.59 6.14
N VAL A 87 4.23 13.52 4.83
CA VAL A 87 3.80 12.44 3.94
C VAL A 87 4.91 11.39 3.80
N LEU A 88 4.62 10.15 4.18
CA LEU A 88 5.49 9.01 3.89
C LEU A 88 5.19 8.48 2.49
N VAL A 89 6.19 8.50 1.61
CA VAL A 89 6.11 7.82 0.31
C VAL A 89 6.88 6.51 0.38
N ALA A 90 6.17 5.42 0.10
CA ALA A 90 6.77 4.10 -0.08
C ALA A 90 6.91 3.81 -1.58
N THR A 91 8.10 3.36 -2.00
CA THR A 91 8.32 2.85 -3.35
C THR A 91 8.93 1.46 -3.32
N LYS A 92 9.03 0.81 -4.49
CA LYS A 92 9.45 -0.58 -4.60
C LYS A 92 10.31 -0.78 -5.84
N SER A 93 11.18 -1.81 -5.80
CA SER A 93 11.91 -2.31 -6.96
C SER A 93 11.98 -3.84 -6.97
N GLY A 94 12.42 -4.40 -8.10
CA GLY A 94 12.54 -5.85 -8.28
C GLY A 94 11.36 -6.50 -9.01
N HIS A 95 10.29 -5.75 -9.33
CA HIS A 95 9.23 -6.15 -10.24
C HIS A 95 9.31 -5.27 -11.48
N LEU A 96 9.25 -5.84 -12.66
CA LEU A 96 9.49 -5.14 -13.91
C LEU A 96 8.27 -5.19 -14.80
N ARG A 97 8.18 -4.20 -15.70
CA ARG A 97 7.15 -4.14 -16.71
C ARG A 97 7.76 -3.81 -18.08
N PRO A 98 7.99 -4.82 -18.95
CA PRO A 98 8.66 -4.63 -20.24
C PRO A 98 7.92 -3.75 -21.25
N GLY A 99 6.64 -3.40 -21.01
CA GLY A 99 5.83 -2.54 -21.88
C GLY A 99 4.93 -3.31 -22.85
N ASP A 100 4.93 -4.63 -22.82
CA ASP A 100 4.06 -5.54 -23.58
C ASP A 100 2.82 -5.99 -22.78
N GLY A 101 2.61 -5.42 -21.59
CA GLY A 101 1.55 -5.79 -20.65
C GLY A 101 1.93 -6.91 -19.70
N SER A 102 3.06 -7.58 -19.88
CA SER A 102 3.57 -8.59 -18.95
C SER A 102 4.24 -7.99 -17.73
N TRP A 103 4.44 -8.84 -16.72
CA TRP A 103 5.19 -8.54 -15.51
C TRP A 103 6.28 -9.57 -15.34
N THR A 104 7.51 -9.13 -15.06
CA THR A 104 8.67 -9.98 -14.79
C THR A 104 9.36 -9.55 -13.50
N GLN A 105 10.37 -10.29 -13.05
CA GLN A 105 11.14 -9.98 -11.84
C GLN A 105 12.61 -9.83 -12.17
N ASP A 106 13.30 -9.01 -11.39
CA ASP A 106 14.77 -8.95 -11.30
C ASP A 106 15.14 -8.68 -9.84
N GLY A 107 15.39 -9.78 -9.11
CA GLY A 107 15.77 -9.74 -7.70
C GLY A 107 17.26 -9.59 -7.45
N ARG A 108 18.08 -9.38 -8.49
CA ARG A 108 19.54 -9.23 -8.30
C ARG A 108 19.87 -8.00 -7.47
N PRO A 109 20.80 -8.10 -6.50
CA PRO A 109 21.18 -6.99 -5.63
C PRO A 109 21.57 -5.72 -6.38
N GLU A 110 22.30 -5.84 -7.49
CA GLU A 110 22.73 -4.71 -8.32
C GLU A 110 21.56 -3.96 -8.92
N HIS A 111 20.52 -4.70 -9.38
CA HIS A 111 19.30 -4.12 -9.93
C HIS A 111 18.52 -3.38 -8.85
N ILE A 112 18.26 -4.03 -7.70
CA ILE A 112 17.52 -3.43 -6.58
C ILE A 112 18.18 -2.13 -6.13
N LYS A 113 19.50 -2.13 -5.94
CA LYS A 113 20.27 -0.94 -5.53
C LYS A 113 20.23 0.17 -6.58
N ALA A 114 20.40 -0.15 -7.84
CA ALA A 114 20.35 0.84 -8.93
C ALA A 114 18.95 1.43 -9.07
N ALA A 115 17.91 0.61 -9.00
CA ALA A 115 16.52 1.03 -9.07
C ALA A 115 16.15 1.95 -7.89
N ALA A 116 16.53 1.61 -6.65
CA ALA A 116 16.29 2.44 -5.48
C ALA A 116 16.94 3.83 -5.61
N LYS A 117 18.21 3.91 -6.06
CA LYS A 117 18.89 5.19 -6.31
C LYS A 117 18.19 6.02 -7.39
N ALA A 118 17.72 5.38 -8.47
CA ALA A 118 16.94 6.05 -9.50
C ALA A 118 15.55 6.51 -8.99
N SER A 119 14.91 5.73 -8.12
CA SER A 119 13.65 6.10 -7.46
C SER A 119 13.82 7.33 -6.56
N ALA A 120 14.89 7.41 -5.77
CA ALA A 120 15.20 8.60 -4.96
C ALA A 120 15.33 9.87 -5.83
N GLN A 121 15.99 9.76 -6.99
CA GLN A 121 16.12 10.87 -7.94
C GLN A 121 14.75 11.31 -8.51
N ARG A 122 13.88 10.35 -8.91
CA ARG A 122 12.55 10.66 -9.45
C ARG A 122 11.62 11.27 -8.40
N LEU A 123 11.71 10.79 -7.16
CA LEU A 123 10.96 11.34 -6.02
C LEU A 123 11.51 12.70 -5.53
N GLY A 124 12.75 13.05 -5.94
CA GLY A 124 13.40 14.30 -5.54
C GLY A 124 13.77 14.33 -4.05
N VAL A 125 14.16 13.18 -3.48
CA VAL A 125 14.54 13.03 -2.07
C VAL A 125 15.99 12.56 -1.92
N GLU A 126 16.63 12.91 -0.81
CA GLU A 126 17.97 12.42 -0.48
C GLU A 126 17.92 10.95 -0.06
N ALA A 127 16.91 10.57 0.71
CA ALA A 127 16.65 9.19 1.13
C ALA A 127 15.16 8.86 0.98
N ILE A 128 14.86 7.66 0.48
CA ILE A 128 13.50 7.15 0.36
C ILE A 128 12.96 6.80 1.75
N GLY A 129 11.76 7.29 2.10
CA GLY A 129 11.17 7.04 3.41
C GLY A 129 10.95 5.56 3.69
N LEU A 130 10.32 4.82 2.75
CA LEU A 130 10.15 3.36 2.81
C LEU A 130 10.44 2.76 1.44
N HIS A 131 11.40 1.82 1.36
CA HIS A 131 11.66 1.05 0.15
C HIS A 131 11.35 -0.42 0.37
N GLN A 132 10.60 -1.03 -0.56
CA GLN A 132 10.16 -2.41 -0.43
C GLN A 132 10.71 -3.28 -1.59
N PHE A 133 11.20 -4.49 -1.28
CA PHE A 133 11.43 -5.50 -2.29
C PHE A 133 10.09 -5.98 -2.83
N HIS A 134 9.80 -5.66 -4.09
CA HIS A 134 8.44 -5.71 -4.65
C HIS A 134 7.92 -7.14 -4.81
N ARG A 135 8.78 -8.08 -5.26
CA ARG A 135 8.38 -9.47 -5.48
C ARG A 135 9.60 -10.39 -5.48
N PRO A 136 9.53 -11.52 -4.78
CA PRO A 136 10.57 -12.54 -4.85
C PRO A 136 10.86 -12.98 -6.28
N ASP A 137 12.14 -13.09 -6.65
CA ASP A 137 12.61 -13.62 -7.93
C ASP A 137 13.11 -15.05 -7.71
N PRO A 138 12.45 -16.06 -8.31
CA PRO A 138 12.85 -17.46 -8.13
C PRO A 138 14.26 -17.79 -8.64
N SER A 139 14.86 -16.93 -9.45
CA SER A 139 16.22 -17.11 -10.01
C SER A 139 17.33 -16.59 -9.11
N VAL A 140 17.00 -15.87 -8.03
CA VAL A 140 17.94 -15.27 -7.10
C VAL A 140 17.64 -15.75 -5.69
N PRO A 141 18.65 -16.18 -4.90
CA PRO A 141 18.43 -16.50 -3.49
C PRO A 141 17.80 -15.31 -2.75
N TYR A 142 16.72 -15.57 -2.03
CA TYR A 142 15.91 -14.52 -1.41
C TYR A 142 16.71 -13.64 -0.45
N ALA A 143 17.62 -14.27 0.34
CA ALA A 143 18.53 -13.57 1.24
C ALA A 143 19.45 -12.56 0.52
N GLU A 144 19.88 -12.86 -0.73
CA GLU A 144 20.71 -11.95 -1.53
C GLU A 144 19.90 -10.70 -1.94
N SER A 145 18.67 -10.89 -2.40
CA SER A 145 17.77 -9.79 -2.75
C SER A 145 17.47 -8.88 -1.54
N VAL A 146 17.17 -9.49 -0.39
CA VAL A 146 16.93 -8.75 0.86
C VAL A 146 18.21 -8.10 1.38
N GLY A 147 19.37 -8.75 1.18
CA GLY A 147 20.69 -8.19 1.50
C GLY A 147 20.95 -6.83 0.83
N ALA A 148 20.42 -6.61 -0.37
CA ALA A 148 20.51 -5.31 -1.03
C ALA A 148 19.81 -4.19 -0.23
N LEU A 149 18.74 -4.50 0.50
CA LEU A 149 18.06 -3.52 1.36
C LEU A 149 18.93 -3.16 2.59
N VAL A 150 19.69 -4.12 3.11
CA VAL A 150 20.67 -3.87 4.19
C VAL A 150 21.70 -2.84 3.73
N GLU A 151 22.30 -3.05 2.55
CA GLU A 151 23.29 -2.13 1.98
C GLU A 151 22.67 -0.73 1.74
N LEU A 152 21.44 -0.65 1.22
CA LEU A 152 20.73 0.61 0.99
C LEU A 152 20.43 1.37 2.29
N LEU A 153 20.07 0.66 3.38
CA LEU A 153 19.91 1.24 4.72
C LEU A 153 21.23 1.78 5.25
N ASP A 154 22.30 0.98 5.14
CA ASP A 154 23.63 1.33 5.64
C ASP A 154 24.26 2.49 4.83
N GLU A 155 23.96 2.60 3.53
CA GLU A 155 24.34 3.73 2.67
C GLU A 155 23.47 4.98 2.90
N GLY A 156 22.35 4.87 3.63
CA GLY A 156 21.40 5.96 3.86
C GLY A 156 20.58 6.34 2.62
N VAL A 157 20.48 5.47 1.61
CA VAL A 157 19.64 5.67 0.42
C VAL A 157 18.15 5.46 0.75
N ILE A 158 17.86 4.58 1.71
CA ILE A 158 16.54 4.34 2.25
C ILE A 158 16.53 4.52 3.77
N GLN A 159 15.43 5.01 4.33
CA GLN A 159 15.26 5.16 5.79
C GLN A 159 14.69 3.89 6.42
N MET A 160 13.76 3.24 5.75
CA MET A 160 13.07 2.03 6.21
C MET A 160 13.02 1.00 5.10
N ALA A 161 13.05 -0.29 5.48
CA ALA A 161 12.98 -1.43 4.57
C ALA A 161 11.71 -2.24 4.78
N GLY A 162 11.05 -2.62 3.68
CA GLY A 162 9.91 -3.52 3.64
C GLY A 162 10.06 -4.58 2.55
N ILE A 163 9.13 -5.51 2.53
CA ILE A 163 9.02 -6.55 1.52
C ILE A 163 7.58 -6.68 1.03
N SER A 164 7.37 -7.29 -0.13
CA SER A 164 6.04 -7.48 -0.70
C SER A 164 5.92 -8.85 -1.35
N ASN A 165 4.71 -9.42 -1.32
CA ASN A 165 4.38 -10.73 -1.89
C ASN A 165 5.26 -11.87 -1.31
N ALA A 166 5.55 -11.79 -0.03
CA ALA A 166 6.39 -12.74 0.70
C ALA A 166 5.54 -13.79 1.43
N THR A 167 6.06 -15.01 1.53
CA THR A 167 5.51 -16.07 2.37
C THR A 167 5.94 -15.88 3.84
N PRO A 168 5.31 -16.58 4.81
CA PRO A 168 5.74 -16.50 6.22
C PRO A 168 7.21 -16.86 6.42
N ASP A 169 7.74 -17.85 5.68
CA ASP A 169 9.15 -18.21 5.76
C ASP A 169 10.07 -17.11 5.21
N GLN A 170 9.67 -16.47 4.11
CA GLN A 170 10.39 -15.32 3.54
C GLN A 170 10.33 -14.08 4.46
N ILE A 171 9.26 -13.88 5.19
CA ILE A 171 9.16 -12.81 6.19
C ILE A 171 10.17 -13.05 7.31
N ARG A 172 10.25 -14.28 7.85
CA ARG A 172 11.23 -14.63 8.89
C ARG A 172 12.67 -14.49 8.38
N GLU A 173 12.95 -15.00 7.17
CA GLU A 173 14.26 -14.87 6.53
C GLU A 173 14.64 -13.39 6.33
N ALA A 174 13.70 -12.56 5.86
CA ALA A 174 13.94 -11.12 5.69
C ALA A 174 14.21 -10.42 7.04
N GLN A 175 13.48 -10.79 8.09
CA GLN A 175 13.68 -10.26 9.44
C GLN A 175 15.08 -10.60 9.96
N ASP A 176 15.54 -11.84 9.74
CA ASP A 176 16.88 -12.27 10.12
C ASP A 176 17.97 -11.54 9.33
N VAL A 177 17.85 -11.48 7.99
CA VAL A 177 18.82 -10.79 7.11
C VAL A 177 18.90 -9.30 7.43
N LEU A 178 17.77 -8.65 7.68
CA LEU A 178 17.70 -7.22 8.03
C LEU A 178 18.10 -6.94 9.50
N GLY A 179 18.37 -7.99 10.30
CA GLY A 179 18.76 -7.84 11.70
C GLY A 179 17.68 -7.13 12.54
N GLY A 180 16.41 -7.45 12.30
CA GLY A 180 15.27 -6.85 12.99
C GLY A 180 14.81 -5.50 12.44
N ARG A 181 15.34 -5.06 11.28
CA ARG A 181 15.01 -3.76 10.65
C ARG A 181 13.89 -3.84 9.58
N LEU A 182 13.20 -4.99 9.45
CA LEU A 182 12.01 -5.09 8.62
C LEU A 182 10.86 -4.34 9.29
N VAL A 183 10.22 -3.40 8.58
CA VAL A 183 9.14 -2.58 9.16
C VAL A 183 7.78 -2.81 8.51
N SER A 184 7.72 -3.43 7.33
CA SER A 184 6.46 -3.68 6.65
C SER A 184 6.49 -4.90 5.73
N VAL A 185 5.32 -5.54 5.62
CA VAL A 185 5.01 -6.55 4.61
C VAL A 185 3.79 -6.08 3.82
N GLN A 186 3.89 -6.11 2.49
CA GLN A 186 2.79 -5.71 1.62
C GLN A 186 2.32 -6.90 0.77
N ASN A 187 1.23 -7.53 1.18
CA ASN A 187 0.65 -8.68 0.49
C ASN A 187 -0.79 -8.42 0.04
N GLN A 188 -1.29 -9.21 -0.92
CA GLN A 188 -2.69 -9.14 -1.32
C GLN A 188 -3.60 -9.57 -0.18
N TYR A 189 -4.57 -8.71 0.15
CA TYR A 189 -5.60 -9.07 1.12
C TYR A 189 -6.89 -8.29 0.82
N SER A 190 -8.03 -8.98 0.90
CA SER A 190 -9.36 -8.39 0.69
C SER A 190 -10.42 -9.42 1.06
N PRO A 191 -11.71 -9.08 1.13
CA PRO A 191 -12.80 -10.06 1.25
C PRO A 191 -12.75 -11.17 0.19
N SER A 192 -12.19 -10.90 -1.00
CA SER A 192 -12.05 -11.86 -2.11
C SER A 192 -10.79 -12.70 -2.05
N PHE A 193 -9.78 -12.30 -1.31
CA PHE A 193 -8.47 -12.93 -1.27
C PHE A 193 -7.89 -12.86 0.15
N ARG A 194 -7.88 -13.99 0.83
CA ARG A 194 -7.46 -14.11 2.25
C ARG A 194 -6.32 -15.09 2.45
N SER A 195 -5.67 -15.54 1.38
CA SER A 195 -4.54 -16.47 1.48
C SER A 195 -3.35 -15.91 2.25
N SER A 196 -3.30 -14.58 2.49
CA SER A 196 -2.26 -13.92 3.27
C SER A 196 -2.65 -13.71 4.76
N GLU A 197 -3.63 -14.45 5.26
CA GLU A 197 -3.96 -14.47 6.69
C GLU A 197 -2.76 -14.85 7.57
N PRO A 198 -1.98 -15.92 7.24
CA PRO A 198 -0.80 -16.27 8.03
C PRO A 198 0.28 -15.17 8.06
N GLU A 199 0.45 -14.43 6.96
CA GLU A 199 1.40 -13.31 6.89
C GLU A 199 0.90 -12.12 7.72
N LEU A 200 -0.41 -11.84 7.71
CA LEU A 200 -1.01 -10.80 8.54
C LEU A 200 -0.80 -11.09 10.02
N GLN A 201 -1.08 -12.32 10.48
CA GLN A 201 -0.87 -12.75 11.85
C GLN A 201 0.62 -12.69 12.26
N LEU A 202 1.52 -13.13 11.35
CA LEU A 202 2.96 -13.06 11.61
C LEU A 202 3.45 -11.60 11.73
N CYS A 203 2.87 -10.66 10.98
CA CYS A 203 3.19 -9.24 11.11
C CYS A 203 2.80 -8.68 12.48
N ASP A 204 1.66 -9.11 13.02
CA ASP A 204 1.24 -8.75 14.39
C ASP A 204 2.24 -9.30 15.43
N GLU A 205 2.59 -10.58 15.33
CA GLU A 205 3.58 -11.22 16.22
C GLU A 205 4.95 -10.50 16.21
N LEU A 206 5.36 -10.01 15.05
CA LEU A 206 6.63 -9.31 14.86
C LEU A 206 6.57 -7.81 15.17
N GLY A 207 5.38 -7.25 15.37
CA GLY A 207 5.17 -5.81 15.58
C GLY A 207 5.52 -4.95 14.37
N ILE A 208 5.29 -5.46 13.13
CA ILE A 208 5.55 -4.77 11.87
C ILE A 208 4.26 -4.52 11.09
N ALA A 209 4.25 -3.50 10.25
CA ALA A 209 3.05 -3.14 9.49
C ALA A 209 2.69 -4.17 8.42
N PHE A 210 1.41 -4.53 8.31
CA PHE A 210 0.85 -5.26 7.19
C PHE A 210 0.09 -4.30 6.27
N LEU A 211 0.45 -4.26 4.99
CA LEU A 211 -0.09 -3.34 4.00
C LEU A 211 -0.93 -4.10 2.96
N PRO A 212 -2.25 -4.25 3.16
CA PRO A 212 -3.12 -4.89 2.17
C PRO A 212 -3.09 -4.16 0.84
N TRP A 213 -2.54 -4.78 -0.22
CA TRP A 213 -2.74 -4.27 -1.56
C TRP A 213 -3.98 -4.90 -2.19
N SER A 214 -4.67 -4.14 -3.06
CA SER A 214 -5.99 -4.50 -3.62
C SER A 214 -7.06 -4.77 -2.55
N PRO A 215 -7.17 -3.96 -1.50
CA PRO A 215 -8.09 -4.20 -0.38
C PRO A 215 -9.54 -4.31 -0.80
N LEU A 216 -9.92 -3.67 -1.91
CA LEU A 216 -11.26 -3.70 -2.49
C LEU A 216 -11.40 -4.70 -3.66
N GLY A 217 -10.49 -5.69 -3.78
CA GLY A 217 -10.57 -6.75 -4.79
C GLY A 217 -9.90 -6.44 -6.13
N GLY A 218 -9.07 -5.38 -6.22
CA GLY A 218 -8.18 -5.11 -7.35
C GLY A 218 -8.79 -4.34 -8.53
N THR A 219 -7.98 -4.18 -9.60
CA THR A 219 -8.29 -3.30 -10.75
C THR A 219 -9.37 -3.84 -11.69
N GLY A 220 -9.72 -5.10 -11.63
CA GLY A 220 -10.70 -5.77 -12.49
C GLY A 220 -12.17 -5.47 -12.18
N GLY A 221 -12.46 -4.38 -11.44
CA GLY A 221 -13.84 -4.01 -11.05
C GLY A 221 -14.17 -4.36 -9.59
N GLY A 222 -13.26 -4.98 -8.84
CA GLY A 222 -13.48 -5.45 -7.47
C GLY A 222 -14.08 -4.39 -6.56
N ALA A 223 -13.51 -3.20 -6.54
CA ALA A 223 -14.04 -2.08 -5.74
C ALA A 223 -15.49 -1.69 -6.14
N ARG A 224 -15.85 -1.76 -7.43
CA ARG A 224 -17.20 -1.43 -7.91
C ARG A 224 -18.19 -2.49 -7.48
N ASP A 225 -17.77 -3.73 -7.49
CA ASP A 225 -18.64 -4.90 -7.33
C ASP A 225 -18.74 -5.38 -5.87
N VAL A 226 -17.99 -4.75 -4.93
CA VAL A 226 -17.97 -5.11 -3.49
C VAL A 226 -19.36 -5.31 -2.92
N GLY A 227 -20.26 -4.33 -3.06
CA GLY A 227 -21.60 -4.40 -2.51
C GLY A 227 -22.50 -5.45 -3.17
N THR A 228 -22.19 -5.88 -4.40
CA THR A 228 -22.94 -6.93 -5.11
C THR A 228 -22.40 -8.32 -4.73
N ARG A 229 -21.09 -8.43 -4.59
CA ARG A 229 -20.43 -9.72 -4.26
C ARG A 229 -20.57 -10.08 -2.79
N PHE A 230 -20.62 -9.09 -1.92
CA PHE A 230 -20.63 -9.23 -0.47
C PHE A 230 -21.81 -8.44 0.12
N SER A 231 -23.00 -9.04 0.11
CA SER A 231 -24.24 -8.36 0.50
C SER A 231 -24.22 -7.83 1.93
N VAL A 232 -23.55 -8.53 2.85
CA VAL A 232 -23.44 -8.12 4.27
C VAL A 232 -22.75 -6.76 4.39
N PHE A 233 -21.67 -6.51 3.63
CA PHE A 233 -20.99 -5.21 3.63
C PHE A 233 -21.89 -4.10 3.06
N ALA A 234 -22.73 -4.42 2.06
CA ALA A 234 -23.69 -3.47 1.51
C ALA A 234 -24.86 -3.20 2.47
N GLU A 235 -25.29 -4.18 3.24
CA GLU A 235 -26.33 -4.02 4.28
C GLU A 235 -25.83 -3.11 5.40
N ILE A 236 -24.66 -3.42 5.96
CA ILE A 236 -24.03 -2.60 7.02
C ILE A 236 -23.78 -1.18 6.50
N GLY A 237 -23.30 -1.03 5.26
CA GLY A 237 -23.10 0.29 4.66
C GLY A 237 -24.39 1.12 4.59
N ARG A 238 -25.52 0.51 4.20
CA ARG A 238 -26.83 1.18 4.20
C ARG A 238 -27.27 1.58 5.60
N ASP A 239 -27.10 0.69 6.57
CA ASP A 239 -27.54 0.93 7.96
C ASP A 239 -26.74 2.07 8.60
N ASN A 240 -25.46 2.22 8.24
CA ASN A 240 -24.57 3.29 8.70
C ASN A 240 -24.54 4.52 7.78
N GLY A 241 -25.24 4.51 6.62
CA GLY A 241 -25.26 5.62 5.67
C GLY A 241 -23.93 5.84 4.94
N VAL A 242 -23.10 4.79 4.78
CA VAL A 242 -21.78 4.80 4.15
C VAL A 242 -21.70 3.84 2.95
N SER A 243 -20.62 3.92 2.19
CA SER A 243 -20.38 3.00 1.07
C SER A 243 -19.97 1.59 1.56
N PRO A 244 -20.29 0.53 0.79
CA PRO A 244 -19.76 -0.81 1.08
C PRO A 244 -18.22 -0.85 1.09
N GLN A 245 -17.55 0.03 0.35
CA GLN A 245 -16.11 0.16 0.30
C GLN A 245 -15.55 0.66 1.63
N GLN A 246 -16.23 1.63 2.27
CA GLN A 246 -15.86 2.08 3.61
C GLN A 246 -15.99 0.94 4.63
N VAL A 247 -17.06 0.16 4.56
CA VAL A 247 -17.27 -0.98 5.47
C VAL A 247 -16.16 -2.04 5.30
N VAL A 248 -15.75 -2.35 4.06
CA VAL A 248 -14.63 -3.27 3.80
C VAL A 248 -13.34 -2.76 4.42
N LEU A 249 -12.99 -1.49 4.19
CA LEU A 249 -11.76 -0.92 4.71
C LEU A 249 -11.77 -0.81 6.23
N ALA A 250 -12.90 -0.44 6.85
CA ALA A 250 -13.05 -0.43 8.29
C ALA A 250 -12.94 -1.85 8.90
N TRP A 251 -13.50 -2.85 8.23
CA TRP A 251 -13.31 -4.26 8.61
C TRP A 251 -11.84 -4.67 8.51
N GLU A 252 -11.12 -4.34 7.43
CA GLU A 252 -9.68 -4.63 7.35
C GLU A 252 -8.88 -3.93 8.46
N LEU A 253 -9.23 -2.69 8.79
CA LEU A 253 -8.61 -1.97 9.89
C LEU A 253 -8.85 -2.64 11.25
N SER A 254 -9.97 -3.33 11.43
CA SER A 254 -10.28 -4.05 12.68
C SER A 254 -9.46 -5.33 12.89
N LEU A 255 -8.77 -5.82 11.86
CA LEU A 255 -7.93 -7.02 11.93
C LEU A 255 -6.63 -6.81 12.73
N GLY A 256 -6.28 -5.56 13.07
CA GLY A 256 -5.13 -5.24 13.92
C GLY A 256 -4.64 -3.80 13.74
N GLU A 257 -4.02 -3.24 14.76
CA GLU A 257 -3.43 -1.89 14.72
C GLU A 257 -2.26 -1.78 13.74
N HIS A 258 -1.67 -2.89 13.33
CA HIS A 258 -0.59 -2.99 12.35
C HIS A 258 -1.09 -3.02 10.89
N VAL A 259 -2.40 -3.12 10.63
CA VAL A 259 -2.96 -3.25 9.28
C VAL A 259 -3.25 -1.88 8.68
N ILE A 260 -2.65 -1.54 7.54
CA ILE A 260 -2.81 -0.24 6.87
C ILE A 260 -3.19 -0.49 5.40
N PRO A 261 -4.50 -0.53 5.06
CA PRO A 261 -4.95 -0.73 3.68
C PRO A 261 -4.51 0.41 2.76
N ILE A 262 -4.15 0.05 1.52
CA ILE A 262 -3.72 0.99 0.47
C ILE A 262 -4.64 0.94 -0.75
N PRO A 263 -5.92 1.38 -0.61
CA PRO A 263 -6.83 1.40 -1.74
C PRO A 263 -6.31 2.26 -2.88
N GLY A 264 -6.36 1.71 -4.09
CA GLY A 264 -6.03 2.44 -5.31
C GLY A 264 -7.17 3.34 -5.76
N ALA A 265 -6.85 4.54 -6.25
CA ALA A 265 -7.85 5.48 -6.77
C ALA A 265 -7.46 6.08 -8.11
N ARG A 266 -8.47 6.38 -8.95
CA ARG A 266 -8.36 7.14 -10.21
C ARG A 266 -9.18 8.44 -10.17
N ARG A 267 -9.82 8.74 -9.05
CA ARG A 267 -10.73 9.89 -8.86
C ARG A 267 -10.66 10.38 -7.44
N ALA A 268 -10.71 11.69 -7.26
CA ALA A 268 -10.75 12.34 -5.95
C ALA A 268 -11.84 11.77 -5.03
N THR A 269 -13.06 11.62 -5.55
CA THR A 269 -14.19 11.09 -4.77
C THR A 269 -13.99 9.67 -4.25
N SER A 270 -13.21 8.84 -4.97
CA SER A 270 -12.96 7.46 -4.54
C SER A 270 -12.00 7.39 -3.37
N ILE A 271 -10.92 8.20 -3.38
CA ILE A 271 -9.97 8.18 -2.25
C ILE A 271 -10.53 8.93 -1.05
N GLN A 272 -11.32 9.99 -1.26
CA GLN A 272 -12.03 10.67 -0.17
C GLN A 272 -13.02 9.72 0.53
N ASP A 273 -13.78 8.93 -0.24
CA ASP A 273 -14.65 7.90 0.30
C ASP A 273 -13.87 6.84 1.09
N SER A 274 -12.75 6.36 0.53
CA SER A 274 -11.89 5.37 1.22
C SER A 274 -11.26 5.92 2.50
N ALA A 275 -10.86 7.19 2.53
CA ALA A 275 -10.24 7.82 3.70
C ALA A 275 -11.21 7.87 4.90
N LEU A 276 -12.52 8.09 4.63
CA LEU A 276 -13.56 8.12 5.66
C LEU A 276 -13.73 6.78 6.39
N ALA A 277 -13.25 5.67 5.82
CA ALA A 277 -13.27 4.38 6.49
C ALA A 277 -12.44 4.37 7.79
N ALA A 278 -11.43 5.23 7.90
CA ALA A 278 -10.59 5.33 9.09
C ALA A 278 -11.35 5.82 10.35
N ASP A 279 -12.43 6.60 10.14
CA ASP A 279 -13.29 7.13 11.21
C ASP A 279 -14.57 6.31 11.39
N LEU A 280 -14.78 5.25 10.61
CA LEU A 280 -15.98 4.42 10.69
C LEU A 280 -15.83 3.39 11.83
N ASP A 281 -16.59 3.61 12.89
CA ASP A 281 -16.65 2.71 14.05
C ASP A 281 -17.77 1.67 13.84
N LEU A 282 -17.37 0.47 13.43
CA LEU A 282 -18.26 -0.68 13.29
C LEU A 282 -18.41 -1.38 14.64
N SER A 283 -19.64 -1.68 15.04
CA SER A 283 -19.90 -2.46 16.26
C SER A 283 -19.32 -3.88 16.16
N ALA A 284 -19.04 -4.50 17.30
CA ALA A 284 -18.55 -5.88 17.35
C ALA A 284 -19.48 -6.87 16.61
N ASP A 285 -20.82 -6.61 16.62
CA ASP A 285 -21.76 -7.45 15.87
C ASP A 285 -21.61 -7.28 14.36
N GLU A 286 -21.42 -6.05 13.88
CA GLU A 286 -21.20 -5.77 12.45
C GLU A 286 -19.87 -6.37 11.96
N LEU A 287 -18.80 -6.24 12.74
CA LEU A 287 -17.49 -6.85 12.43
C LEU A 287 -17.60 -8.37 12.37
N ARG A 288 -18.28 -9.00 13.34
CA ARG A 288 -18.52 -10.44 13.32
C ARG A 288 -19.34 -10.85 12.10
N ARG A 289 -20.42 -10.14 11.76
CA ARG A 289 -21.22 -10.40 10.56
C ARG A 289 -20.39 -10.31 9.27
N CYS A 290 -19.49 -9.34 9.17
CA CYS A 290 -18.56 -9.24 8.07
C CYS A 290 -17.69 -10.51 7.98
N SER A 291 -17.02 -10.88 9.07
CA SER A 291 -16.12 -12.03 9.14
C SER A 291 -16.83 -13.36 8.88
N ASP A 292 -18.00 -13.59 9.50
CA ASP A 292 -18.83 -14.78 9.29
C ASP A 292 -19.25 -14.94 7.81
N SER A 293 -19.60 -13.83 7.16
CA SER A 293 -19.98 -13.84 5.74
C SER A 293 -18.84 -14.27 4.82
N LEU A 294 -17.60 -14.17 5.29
CA LEU A 294 -16.39 -14.57 4.61
C LEU A 294 -15.88 -15.95 5.07
N GLY A 295 -16.52 -16.58 6.06
CA GLY A 295 -16.10 -17.84 6.67
C GLY A 295 -14.86 -17.69 7.55
N ILE A 296 -14.70 -16.55 8.21
CA ILE A 296 -13.66 -16.28 9.20
C ILE A 296 -14.28 -16.42 10.58
N GLU A 297 -13.74 -17.30 11.42
CA GLU A 297 -14.08 -17.35 12.84
C GLU A 297 -13.19 -16.33 13.57
N LEU A 298 -13.80 -15.30 14.18
CA LEU A 298 -13.09 -14.40 15.09
C LEU A 298 -12.94 -15.11 16.43
N GLU A 299 -11.72 -15.20 16.94
CA GLU A 299 -11.49 -15.66 18.31
C GLU A 299 -12.08 -14.61 19.28
N ASP A 300 -12.83 -15.09 20.32
CA ASP A 300 -13.49 -14.27 21.34
C ASP A 300 -12.49 -13.54 22.26
#